data_85556732df9d3b65eb754a61267f7d5f
#
_entry.id   85556732df9d3b65eb754a61267f7d5f
#
_cell.length_a   1.000
_cell.length_b   1.000
_cell.length_c   1.000
_cell.angle_alpha   90.00
_cell.angle_beta   90.00
_cell.angle_gamma   90.00
#
_symmetry.space_group_name_H-M   'P 1'
#
loop_
_entity.id
_entity.type
_entity.pdbx_description
1 polymer ?
#
loop_
_entity_poly.entity_id
_entity_poly.type
_entity_poly.pdbx_seq_one_letter_code
_entity_poly.pdbx_strand_id
1 'polypeptide(L)'
;MDKSGDNTKVCATDIKIGARLSIAGLVKMAIDFTMSKVNKEAGSDERHGFASATGDYGASSATGYKGASSATGYKGASSATGNYGASSATGYKGASSATGYKGASSATGYKGASSVSDPTGVAVAWGHEARAKGCKGSHLILSDWKYVGARYSDGDYMDPYDKESWELTGAKMVVVDGENIKEDTYYRCIEGEIVEVTEDGEIVEE
;
A
#
# COMPACT_ATOMS: atom_id res chain seq x y z
N MET A 1 -29.85 -40.76 -10.02
CA MET A 1 -28.47 -40.31 -10.25
C MET A 1 -27.58 -41.54 -10.26
N ASP A 2 -27.11 -41.92 -11.40
CA ASP A 2 -26.25 -43.10 -11.56
C ASP A 2 -24.82 -42.62 -11.82
N LYS A 3 -23.88 -43.08 -11.02
CA LYS A 3 -22.47 -42.71 -11.17
C LYS A 3 -21.78 -43.76 -12.03
N SER A 4 -21.31 -43.38 -13.22
CA SER A 4 -20.38 -44.24 -13.97
C SER A 4 -19.06 -44.38 -13.19
N GLY A 5 -18.44 -45.55 -13.20
CA GLY A 5 -17.33 -45.92 -12.34
C GLY A 5 -16.03 -45.11 -12.52
N ASP A 6 -15.95 -44.13 -13.42
CA ASP A 6 -14.80 -43.26 -13.59
C ASP A 6 -14.92 -41.87 -12.89
N ASN A 7 -16.03 -41.65 -12.18
CA ASN A 7 -16.35 -40.42 -11.45
C ASN A 7 -16.38 -39.11 -12.30
N THR A 8 -16.25 -39.21 -13.63
CA THR A 8 -16.15 -38.02 -14.50
C THR A 8 -17.45 -37.76 -15.27
N LYS A 9 -18.39 -38.76 -15.34
CA LYS A 9 -19.67 -38.61 -16.01
C LYS A 9 -20.81 -38.90 -15.06
N VAL A 10 -21.78 -38.01 -15.03
CA VAL A 10 -23.02 -38.15 -14.26
C VAL A 10 -24.19 -38.21 -15.28
N CYS A 11 -24.88 -39.34 -15.32
CA CYS A 11 -26.15 -39.46 -16.03
C CYS A 11 -27.31 -39.16 -15.09
N ALA A 12 -28.20 -38.30 -15.49
CA ALA A 12 -29.42 -37.99 -14.75
C ALA A 12 -30.64 -38.33 -15.66
N THR A 13 -31.59 -39.09 -15.12
CA THR A 13 -32.88 -39.41 -15.79
C THR A 13 -33.85 -38.22 -15.77
N ASP A 14 -33.60 -37.23 -14.91
CA ASP A 14 -34.43 -36.03 -14.80
C ASP A 14 -33.54 -34.81 -14.57
N ILE A 15 -33.50 -33.89 -15.53
CA ILE A 15 -32.74 -32.61 -15.43
C ILE A 15 -33.76 -31.50 -15.36
N LYS A 16 -33.92 -30.88 -14.19
CA LYS A 16 -34.67 -29.62 -14.06
C LYS A 16 -33.74 -28.46 -14.43
N ILE A 17 -34.00 -27.86 -15.59
CA ILE A 17 -33.36 -26.62 -16.00
C ILE A 17 -34.00 -25.49 -15.18
N GLY A 18 -33.23 -24.84 -14.30
CA GLY A 18 -33.68 -23.65 -13.60
C GLY A 18 -33.84 -22.43 -14.53
N ALA A 19 -33.94 -21.26 -13.99
CA ALA A 19 -34.15 -20.05 -14.77
C ALA A 19 -33.03 -19.82 -15.82
N ARG A 20 -33.37 -19.42 -17.02
CA ARG A 20 -32.41 -18.93 -18.01
C ARG A 20 -31.83 -17.63 -17.51
N LEU A 21 -30.52 -17.61 -17.26
CA LEU A 21 -29.82 -16.39 -16.96
C LEU A 21 -29.43 -15.66 -18.25
N SER A 22 -29.84 -14.41 -18.37
CA SER A 22 -29.32 -13.50 -19.40
C SER A 22 -27.86 -13.19 -19.12
N ILE A 23 -27.11 -12.70 -20.11
CA ILE A 23 -25.73 -12.20 -19.90
C ILE A 23 -25.71 -11.16 -18.79
N ALA A 24 -26.67 -10.23 -18.73
CA ALA A 24 -26.81 -9.27 -17.65
C ALA A 24 -27.05 -9.95 -16.30
N GLY A 25 -27.82 -11.05 -16.25
CA GLY A 25 -28.01 -11.84 -15.04
C GLY A 25 -26.75 -12.54 -14.55
N LEU A 26 -25.93 -13.08 -15.45
CA LEU A 26 -24.64 -13.67 -15.14
C LEU A 26 -23.64 -12.61 -14.62
N VAL A 27 -23.58 -11.46 -15.27
CA VAL A 27 -22.73 -10.34 -14.83
C VAL A 27 -23.16 -9.85 -13.45
N LYS A 28 -24.47 -9.70 -13.23
CA LYS A 28 -24.99 -9.32 -11.90
C LYS A 28 -24.61 -10.35 -10.82
N MET A 29 -24.79 -11.65 -11.09
CA MET A 29 -24.40 -12.70 -10.15
C MET A 29 -22.90 -12.70 -9.85
N ALA A 30 -22.06 -12.48 -10.88
CA ALA A 30 -20.61 -12.38 -10.69
C ALA A 30 -20.25 -11.16 -9.83
N ILE A 31 -20.88 -10.02 -10.08
CA ILE A 31 -20.71 -8.81 -9.25
C ILE A 31 -21.18 -9.07 -7.81
N ASP A 32 -22.39 -9.61 -7.63
CA ASP A 32 -22.94 -9.90 -6.31
C ASP A 32 -22.08 -10.91 -5.54
N PHE A 33 -21.55 -11.94 -6.21
CA PHE A 33 -20.61 -12.89 -5.63
C PHE A 33 -19.29 -12.22 -5.22
N THR A 34 -18.71 -11.42 -6.12
CA THR A 34 -17.47 -10.68 -5.83
C THR A 34 -17.70 -9.73 -4.68
N MET A 35 -18.78 -8.95 -4.68
CA MET A 35 -19.11 -8.01 -3.59
C MET A 35 -19.44 -8.73 -2.27
N SER A 36 -19.94 -9.96 -2.29
CA SER A 36 -20.13 -10.76 -1.07
C SER A 36 -18.81 -11.26 -0.47
N LYS A 37 -17.74 -11.33 -1.28
CA LYS A 37 -16.38 -11.72 -0.85
C LYS A 37 -15.51 -10.51 -0.51
N VAL A 38 -15.90 -9.31 -0.95
CA VAL A 38 -15.24 -8.07 -0.52
C VAL A 38 -15.50 -7.92 0.98
N ASN A 39 -14.42 -7.84 1.75
CA ASN A 39 -14.52 -7.57 3.18
C ASN A 39 -15.03 -6.13 3.37
N LYS A 40 -16.32 -5.99 3.66
CA LYS A 40 -16.96 -4.69 3.92
C LYS A 40 -16.50 -4.03 5.23
N GLU A 41 -15.71 -4.77 6.03
CA GLU A 41 -15.16 -4.32 7.31
C GLU A 41 -13.75 -3.72 7.17
N ALA A 42 -13.26 -3.51 5.95
CA ALA A 42 -11.99 -2.82 5.70
C ALA A 42 -12.03 -1.32 6.06
N GLY A 43 -13.19 -0.77 6.33
CA GLY A 43 -13.40 0.58 6.87
C GLY A 43 -13.78 0.55 8.35
N SER A 44 -13.26 1.48 9.15
CA SER A 44 -13.70 1.70 10.53
C SER A 44 -13.80 3.19 10.80
N ASP A 45 -14.94 3.62 11.34
CA ASP A 45 -15.22 4.97 11.84
C ASP A 45 -15.32 5.02 13.38
N GLU A 46 -15.14 3.89 14.03
CA GLU A 46 -15.14 3.80 15.48
C GLU A 46 -13.96 4.54 16.11
N ARG A 47 -14.14 5.03 17.33
CA ARG A 47 -13.17 5.87 18.04
C ARG A 47 -11.77 5.22 18.21
N HIS A 48 -11.63 3.94 18.22
CA HIS A 48 -10.39 3.19 18.26
C HIS A 48 -10.44 2.06 17.20
N GLY A 49 -11.12 2.34 16.08
CA GLY A 49 -11.36 1.35 15.05
C GLY A 49 -10.09 0.93 14.34
N PHE A 50 -10.06 -0.33 13.92
CA PHE A 50 -9.00 -0.89 13.11
C PHE A 50 -9.56 -1.35 11.77
N ALA A 51 -8.90 -0.97 10.68
CA ALA A 51 -9.20 -1.44 9.33
C ALA A 51 -7.98 -2.14 8.75
N SER A 52 -8.18 -3.28 8.12
CA SER A 52 -7.09 -4.02 7.47
C SER A 52 -7.52 -4.58 6.13
N ALA A 53 -6.65 -4.48 5.14
CA ALA A 53 -6.82 -5.08 3.84
C ALA A 53 -5.57 -5.86 3.44
N THR A 54 -5.75 -7.08 2.95
CA THR A 54 -4.67 -7.91 2.43
C THR A 54 -4.96 -8.28 0.98
N GLY A 55 -3.93 -8.38 0.16
CA GLY A 55 -4.04 -8.71 -1.26
C GLY A 55 -3.45 -7.63 -2.16
N ASP A 56 -3.30 -7.94 -3.44
CA ASP A 56 -2.48 -7.18 -4.38
C ASP A 56 -2.89 -5.71 -4.56
N TYR A 57 -4.16 -5.39 -4.37
CA TYR A 57 -4.71 -4.03 -4.47
C TYR A 57 -5.62 -3.73 -3.26
N GLY A 58 -5.27 -4.28 -2.09
CA GLY A 58 -6.05 -4.09 -0.88
C GLY A 58 -6.11 -2.63 -0.46
N ALA A 59 -7.29 -2.15 -0.09
CA ALA A 59 -7.48 -0.80 0.41
C ALA A 59 -8.15 -0.84 1.77
N SER A 60 -7.63 -0.07 2.73
CA SER A 60 -8.20 0.05 4.07
C SER A 60 -8.32 1.52 4.51
N SER A 61 -9.33 1.83 5.29
CA SER A 61 -9.57 3.18 5.81
C SER A 61 -10.10 3.15 7.23
N ALA A 62 -9.48 3.94 8.10
CA ALA A 62 -9.95 4.17 9.46
C ALA A 62 -10.18 5.68 9.66
N THR A 63 -11.42 6.08 10.00
CA THR A 63 -11.81 7.49 10.15
C THR A 63 -12.00 7.93 11.59
N GLY A 64 -11.96 7.02 12.54
CA GLY A 64 -12.18 7.28 13.96
C GLY A 64 -11.00 7.94 14.68
N TYR A 65 -11.28 8.58 15.80
CA TYR A 65 -10.24 9.10 16.71
C TYR A 65 -9.32 7.96 17.18
N LYS A 66 -8.03 8.08 16.97
CA LYS A 66 -7.05 7.00 17.19
C LYS A 66 -7.32 5.73 16.35
N GLY A 67 -7.94 5.87 15.21
CA GLY A 67 -8.13 4.78 14.28
C GLY A 67 -6.81 4.32 13.67
N ALA A 68 -6.70 3.02 13.42
CA ALA A 68 -5.54 2.44 12.74
C ALA A 68 -5.95 1.74 11.44
N SER A 69 -5.19 1.97 10.38
CA SER A 69 -5.43 1.36 9.07
C SER A 69 -4.18 0.64 8.59
N SER A 70 -4.34 -0.54 8.03
CA SER A 70 -3.22 -1.32 7.48
C SER A 70 -3.60 -1.93 6.13
N ALA A 71 -2.73 -1.77 5.14
CA ALA A 71 -2.84 -2.44 3.85
C ALA A 71 -1.55 -3.21 3.56
N THR A 72 -1.69 -4.50 3.19
CA THR A 72 -0.55 -5.36 2.89
C THR A 72 -0.74 -5.98 1.52
N GLY A 73 0.28 -5.92 0.67
CA GLY A 73 0.29 -6.53 -0.65
C GLY A 73 0.86 -5.61 -1.73
N TYR A 74 0.85 -6.11 -2.97
CA TYR A 74 1.27 -5.34 -4.14
C TYR A 74 0.31 -4.16 -4.36
N LYS A 75 0.80 -2.92 -4.29
CA LYS A 75 0.00 -1.68 -4.42
C LYS A 75 -1.15 -1.54 -3.41
N GLY A 76 -0.96 -2.00 -2.18
CA GLY A 76 -1.92 -1.78 -1.10
C GLY A 76 -2.02 -0.29 -0.72
N ALA A 77 -3.23 0.17 -0.40
CA ALA A 77 -3.49 1.54 0.02
C ALA A 77 -4.09 1.59 1.42
N SER A 78 -3.55 2.44 2.29
CA SER A 78 -4.01 2.61 3.67
C SER A 78 -4.26 4.09 3.97
N SER A 79 -5.36 4.40 4.67
CA SER A 79 -5.70 5.76 5.07
C SER A 79 -6.21 5.83 6.50
N ALA A 80 -5.68 6.78 7.28
CA ALA A 80 -6.20 7.12 8.60
C ALA A 80 -6.52 8.62 8.67
N THR A 81 -7.81 8.99 8.84
CA THR A 81 -8.25 10.39 8.80
C THR A 81 -8.58 10.99 10.16
N GLY A 82 -8.57 10.21 11.22
CA GLY A 82 -8.84 10.68 12.58
C GLY A 82 -7.61 11.25 13.30
N ASN A 83 -7.84 12.11 14.29
CA ASN A 83 -6.76 12.60 15.16
C ASN A 83 -6.05 11.42 15.86
N TYR A 84 -4.73 11.47 15.94
CA TYR A 84 -3.86 10.39 16.43
C TYR A 84 -4.03 9.08 15.62
N GLY A 85 -4.48 9.18 14.39
CA GLY A 85 -4.64 8.05 13.49
C GLY A 85 -3.29 7.51 13.02
N ALA A 86 -3.20 6.21 12.82
CA ALA A 86 -2.03 5.55 12.27
C ALA A 86 -2.38 4.82 10.98
N SER A 87 -1.58 5.02 9.94
CA SER A 87 -1.73 4.36 8.65
C SER A 87 -0.46 3.61 8.28
N SER A 88 -0.59 2.39 7.81
CA SER A 88 0.55 1.58 7.36
C SER A 88 0.25 0.89 6.04
N ALA A 89 1.13 1.04 5.08
CA ALA A 89 1.12 0.28 3.83
C ALA A 89 2.41 -0.51 3.68
N THR A 90 2.31 -1.83 3.49
CA THR A 90 3.46 -2.72 3.37
C THR A 90 3.41 -3.45 2.04
N GLY A 91 4.51 -3.46 1.32
CA GLY A 91 4.67 -4.18 0.06
C GLY A 91 5.16 -3.30 -1.09
N TYR A 92 5.17 -3.87 -2.28
CA TYR A 92 5.61 -3.19 -3.50
C TYR A 92 4.63 -2.05 -3.86
N LYS A 93 5.11 -0.81 -3.94
CA LYS A 93 4.31 0.39 -4.26
C LYS A 93 3.10 0.62 -3.34
N GLY A 94 3.24 0.26 -2.06
CA GLY A 94 2.20 0.55 -1.07
C GLY A 94 2.08 2.06 -0.82
N ALA A 95 0.85 2.55 -0.66
CA ALA A 95 0.58 3.95 -0.35
C ALA A 95 -0.08 4.10 1.02
N SER A 96 0.45 5.00 1.85
CA SER A 96 -0.06 5.29 3.19
C SER A 96 -0.34 6.77 3.37
N SER A 97 -1.46 7.12 4.03
CA SER A 97 -1.83 8.51 4.31
C SER A 97 -2.42 8.68 5.70
N ALA A 98 -1.98 9.70 6.43
CA ALA A 98 -2.59 10.11 7.69
C ALA A 98 -2.90 11.61 7.65
N THR A 99 -4.17 12.00 7.85
CA THR A 99 -4.61 13.39 7.69
C THR A 99 -5.01 14.08 8.98
N GLY A 100 -5.03 13.41 10.11
CA GLY A 100 -5.43 13.98 11.39
C GLY A 100 -4.27 14.51 12.23
N TYR A 101 -4.61 15.34 13.25
CA TYR A 101 -3.68 15.87 14.23
C TYR A 101 -2.83 14.75 14.87
N LYS A 102 -1.50 14.93 14.87
CA LYS A 102 -0.53 13.93 15.30
C LYS A 102 -0.71 12.56 14.63
N GLY A 103 -1.13 12.57 13.37
CA GLY A 103 -1.23 11.37 12.56
C GLY A 103 0.13 10.81 12.19
N ALA A 104 0.24 9.49 12.08
CA ALA A 104 1.44 8.80 11.62
C ALA A 104 1.13 7.98 10.36
N SER A 105 1.94 8.16 9.33
CA SER A 105 1.88 7.41 8.08
C SER A 105 3.16 6.64 7.87
N SER A 106 3.09 5.38 7.50
CA SER A 106 4.27 4.56 7.19
C SER A 106 4.06 3.77 5.91
N ALA A 107 4.97 3.91 4.97
CA ALA A 107 5.05 3.08 3.78
C ALA A 107 6.36 2.29 3.81
N THR A 108 6.26 0.95 3.86
CA THR A 108 7.42 0.07 3.92
C THR A 108 7.47 -0.83 2.69
N GLY A 109 8.63 -0.92 2.06
CA GLY A 109 8.86 -1.70 0.86
C GLY A 109 9.24 -0.87 -0.36
N TYR A 110 9.48 -1.57 -1.46
CA TYR A 110 9.96 -0.95 -2.70
C TYR A 110 8.95 0.07 -3.26
N LYS A 111 9.44 1.28 -3.56
CA LYS A 111 8.63 2.40 -4.11
C LYS A 111 7.40 2.76 -3.27
N GLY A 112 7.43 2.51 -1.97
CA GLY A 112 6.36 2.91 -1.08
C GLY A 112 6.19 4.44 -1.00
N ALA A 113 4.95 4.91 -0.82
CA ALA A 113 4.65 6.33 -0.70
C ALA A 113 3.93 6.62 0.62
N SER A 114 4.48 7.54 1.42
CA SER A 114 3.90 7.97 2.70
C SER A 114 3.50 9.44 2.65
N SER A 115 2.37 9.81 3.23
CA SER A 115 1.93 11.21 3.26
C SER A 115 1.25 11.58 4.57
N VAL A 116 1.45 12.83 5.00
CA VAL A 116 0.74 13.44 6.13
C VAL A 116 0.29 14.85 5.77
N SER A 117 -0.87 15.27 6.30
CA SER A 117 -1.44 16.61 6.01
C SER A 117 -1.64 17.45 7.26
N ASP A 118 -1.08 17.08 8.39
CA ASP A 118 -1.10 17.87 9.62
C ASP A 118 0.32 18.27 10.02
N PRO A 119 0.57 19.53 10.48
CA PRO A 119 1.90 20.01 10.86
C PRO A 119 2.58 19.20 11.95
N THR A 120 1.83 18.47 12.76
CA THR A 120 2.35 17.61 13.85
C THR A 120 2.47 16.16 13.44
N GLY A 121 2.19 15.84 12.18
CA GLY A 121 2.23 14.49 11.62
C GLY A 121 3.65 14.02 11.28
N VAL A 122 3.80 12.70 11.19
CA VAL A 122 5.06 12.06 10.80
C VAL A 122 4.80 11.10 9.63
N ALA A 123 5.50 11.30 8.52
CA ALA A 123 5.50 10.40 7.37
C ALA A 123 6.82 9.61 7.32
N VAL A 124 6.72 8.27 7.29
CA VAL A 124 7.86 7.37 7.22
C VAL A 124 7.86 6.65 5.88
N ALA A 125 8.93 6.81 5.12
CA ALA A 125 9.21 6.06 3.91
C ALA A 125 10.41 5.14 4.14
N TRP A 126 10.16 3.83 4.32
CA TRP A 126 11.17 2.86 4.69
C TRP A 126 11.25 1.73 3.68
N GLY A 127 12.18 1.86 2.76
CA GLY A 127 12.43 0.91 1.68
C GLY A 127 13.20 1.58 0.54
N HIS A 128 13.81 0.77 -0.32
CA HIS A 128 14.50 1.32 -1.47
C HIS A 128 13.50 2.01 -2.42
N GLU A 129 13.87 3.15 -2.92
CA GLU A 129 13.03 4.04 -3.72
C GLU A 129 11.69 4.47 -3.06
N ALA A 130 11.56 4.33 -1.72
CA ALA A 130 10.41 4.84 -1.00
C ALA A 130 10.49 6.37 -0.84
N ARG A 131 9.34 7.02 -0.81
CA ARG A 131 9.21 8.49 -0.76
C ARG A 131 8.17 8.94 0.24
N ALA A 132 8.37 10.15 0.77
CA ALA A 132 7.39 10.77 1.66
C ALA A 132 7.14 12.22 1.32
N LYS A 133 5.93 12.69 1.65
CA LYS A 133 5.54 14.10 1.59
C LYS A 133 4.73 14.51 2.80
N GLY A 134 4.66 15.84 3.03
CA GLY A 134 3.88 16.38 4.13
C GLY A 134 3.54 17.85 3.92
N CYS A 135 2.74 18.40 4.85
CA CYS A 135 2.51 19.84 4.92
C CYS A 135 3.57 20.53 5.77
N LYS A 136 3.65 21.85 5.69
CA LYS A 136 4.56 22.67 6.49
C LYS A 136 4.45 22.37 7.98
N GLY A 137 5.59 22.11 8.62
CA GLY A 137 5.70 21.74 10.03
C GLY A 137 5.74 20.22 10.30
N SER A 138 5.30 19.39 9.37
CA SER A 138 5.35 17.93 9.50
C SER A 138 6.78 17.38 9.37
N HIS A 139 6.97 16.13 9.80
CA HIS A 139 8.25 15.45 9.79
C HIS A 139 8.26 14.32 8.77
N LEU A 140 9.31 14.23 7.98
CA LEU A 140 9.55 13.14 7.04
C LEU A 140 10.74 12.31 7.53
N ILE A 141 10.58 10.99 7.58
CA ILE A 141 11.65 10.04 7.85
C ILE A 141 11.87 9.23 6.58
N LEU A 142 13.06 9.35 6.01
CA LEU A 142 13.42 8.80 4.71
C LEU A 142 14.62 7.89 4.87
N SER A 143 14.48 6.61 4.49
CA SER A 143 15.59 5.66 4.49
C SER A 143 16.41 5.79 3.22
N ASP A 144 17.72 5.63 3.35
CA ASP A 144 18.69 5.64 2.26
C ASP A 144 19.17 4.22 1.98
N TRP A 145 19.08 3.80 0.73
CA TRP A 145 19.40 2.44 0.30
C TRP A 145 20.31 2.47 -0.91
N LYS A 146 21.38 1.70 -0.85
CA LYS A 146 22.32 1.53 -1.94
C LYS A 146 22.11 0.19 -2.63
N TYR A 147 22.05 0.21 -3.96
CA TYR A 147 22.08 -1.00 -4.75
C TYR A 147 23.47 -1.63 -4.69
N VAL A 148 23.56 -2.85 -4.19
CA VAL A 148 24.84 -3.55 -4.03
C VAL A 148 25.10 -4.58 -5.13
N GLY A 149 24.07 -4.92 -5.93
CA GLY A 149 24.17 -5.69 -7.16
C GLY A 149 25.08 -6.90 -7.04
N ALA A 150 24.85 -7.81 -6.12
CA ALA A 150 25.69 -8.98 -5.97
C ALA A 150 25.54 -9.90 -7.20
N ARG A 151 26.66 -10.37 -7.74
CA ARG A 151 26.63 -11.51 -8.63
C ARG A 151 26.49 -12.78 -7.82
N TYR A 152 25.55 -13.61 -8.16
CA TYR A 152 25.55 -14.97 -7.68
C TYR A 152 26.86 -15.70 -8.07
N SER A 153 27.21 -16.74 -7.34
CA SER A 153 28.41 -17.54 -7.61
C SER A 153 28.39 -18.25 -8.99
N ASP A 154 27.22 -18.34 -9.62
CA ASP A 154 26.98 -18.84 -10.96
C ASP A 154 27.14 -17.79 -12.07
N GLY A 155 27.33 -16.51 -11.71
CA GLY A 155 27.54 -15.42 -12.64
C GLY A 155 26.31 -14.60 -12.97
N ASP A 156 25.12 -14.98 -12.49
CA ASP A 156 23.88 -14.21 -12.64
C ASP A 156 23.88 -12.99 -11.73
N TYR A 157 23.19 -11.91 -12.16
CA TYR A 157 22.97 -10.73 -11.36
C TYR A 157 21.72 -10.87 -10.50
N MET A 158 21.80 -10.42 -9.25
CA MET A 158 20.61 -10.30 -8.39
C MET A 158 19.62 -9.32 -9.03
N ASP A 159 18.35 -9.73 -9.01
CA ASP A 159 17.25 -8.90 -9.50
C ASP A 159 17.20 -7.58 -8.69
N PRO A 160 17.18 -6.39 -9.35
CA PRO A 160 16.98 -5.11 -8.66
C PRO A 160 15.69 -5.04 -7.83
N TYR A 161 14.73 -5.91 -8.08
CA TYR A 161 13.50 -6.01 -7.31
C TYR A 161 13.64 -6.88 -6.05
N ASP A 162 14.73 -7.63 -5.92
CA ASP A 162 15.00 -8.40 -4.71
C ASP A 162 15.54 -7.48 -3.60
N LYS A 163 14.99 -7.63 -2.39
CA LYS A 163 15.43 -6.86 -1.22
C LYS A 163 16.91 -7.10 -0.88
N GLU A 164 17.46 -8.28 -1.21
CA GLU A 164 18.85 -8.65 -0.95
C GLU A 164 19.83 -7.90 -1.87
N SER A 165 19.33 -7.32 -2.97
CA SER A 165 20.11 -6.46 -3.86
C SER A 165 20.33 -5.06 -3.30
N TRP A 166 19.77 -4.73 -2.15
CA TRP A 166 19.83 -3.41 -1.54
C TRP A 166 20.33 -3.47 -0.10
N GLU A 167 21.22 -2.54 0.23
CA GLU A 167 21.76 -2.35 1.58
C GLU A 167 21.28 -1.01 2.14
N LEU A 168 20.79 -1.03 3.39
CA LEU A 168 20.44 0.19 4.12
C LEU A 168 21.71 0.92 4.53
N THR A 169 21.95 2.10 3.99
CA THR A 169 23.11 2.94 4.28
C THR A 169 22.84 3.96 5.35
N GLY A 170 21.56 4.32 5.57
CA GLY A 170 21.19 5.29 6.60
C GLY A 170 19.73 5.70 6.54
N ALA A 171 19.40 6.72 7.31
CA ALA A 171 18.11 7.39 7.27
C ALA A 171 18.25 8.85 7.69
N LYS A 172 17.44 9.71 7.10
CA LYS A 172 17.33 11.13 7.49
C LYS A 172 15.93 11.47 7.97
N MET A 173 15.86 12.32 8.97
CA MET A 173 14.64 12.98 9.39
C MET A 173 14.72 14.47 9.06
N VAL A 174 13.73 14.97 8.38
CA VAL A 174 13.64 16.38 8.00
C VAL A 174 12.27 16.94 8.35
N VAL A 175 12.21 18.25 8.55
CA VAL A 175 10.97 19.01 8.76
C VAL A 175 10.62 19.71 7.45
N VAL A 176 9.36 19.64 7.06
CA VAL A 176 8.85 20.42 5.94
C VAL A 176 8.78 21.90 6.35
N ASP A 177 9.75 22.68 5.90
CA ASP A 177 9.90 24.10 6.26
C ASP A 177 9.17 25.04 5.27
N GLY A 178 8.81 24.53 4.12
CA GLY A 178 8.18 25.27 3.03
C GLY A 178 9.14 26.05 2.14
N GLU A 179 10.46 25.94 2.38
CA GLU A 179 11.53 26.59 1.62
C GLU A 179 12.47 25.55 0.99
N ASN A 180 13.30 24.88 1.79
CA ASN A 180 14.21 23.83 1.34
C ASN A 180 13.45 22.50 1.14
N ILE A 181 12.54 22.20 2.05
CA ILE A 181 11.64 21.05 1.97
C ILE A 181 10.22 21.61 1.77
N LYS A 182 9.79 21.64 0.51
CA LYS A 182 8.50 22.20 0.07
C LYS A 182 7.34 21.35 0.59
N GLU A 183 6.22 22.00 0.87
CA GLU A 183 4.98 21.28 1.24
C GLU A 183 4.37 20.56 0.03
N ASP A 184 3.67 19.47 0.32
CA ASP A 184 2.98 18.61 -0.65
C ASP A 184 3.87 18.04 -1.78
N THR A 185 5.18 18.04 -1.56
CA THR A 185 6.20 17.59 -2.49
C THR A 185 6.84 16.31 -1.96
N TYR A 186 7.02 15.30 -2.84
CA TYR A 186 7.66 14.05 -2.46
C TYR A 186 9.19 14.17 -2.41
N TYR A 187 9.76 13.55 -1.39
CA TYR A 187 11.20 13.48 -1.18
C TYR A 187 11.67 12.05 -0.95
N ARG A 188 12.91 11.78 -1.34
CA ARG A 188 13.67 10.56 -1.05
C ARG A 188 15.00 10.93 -0.39
N CYS A 189 15.62 9.97 0.29
CA CYS A 189 17.03 10.05 0.66
C CYS A 189 17.85 9.23 -0.34
N ILE A 190 18.84 9.82 -0.96
CA ILE A 190 19.73 9.21 -1.96
C ILE A 190 21.15 9.63 -1.64
N GLU A 191 22.04 8.67 -1.37
CA GLU A 191 23.45 8.90 -1.02
C GLU A 191 23.62 9.92 0.12
N GLY A 192 22.71 9.89 1.08
CA GLY A 192 22.72 10.82 2.20
C GLY A 192 22.15 12.21 1.90
N GLU A 193 21.64 12.50 0.71
CA GLU A 193 21.02 13.78 0.38
C GLU A 193 19.49 13.64 0.24
N ILE A 194 18.76 14.73 0.58
CA ILE A 194 17.31 14.79 0.41
C ILE A 194 17.02 15.34 -0.98
N VAL A 195 16.38 14.54 -1.80
CA VAL A 195 16.13 14.84 -3.21
C VAL A 195 14.64 14.92 -3.48
N GLU A 196 14.22 15.96 -4.19
CA GLU A 196 12.85 16.13 -4.67
C GLU A 196 12.56 15.10 -5.77
N VAL A 197 11.39 14.46 -5.68
CA VAL A 197 10.97 13.46 -6.67
C VAL A 197 9.51 13.67 -7.06
N THR A 198 9.18 13.16 -8.24
CA THR A 198 7.80 13.14 -8.75
C THR A 198 6.91 12.17 -7.94
N GLU A 199 5.61 12.19 -8.23
CA GLU A 199 4.66 11.24 -7.64
C GLU A 199 5.00 9.77 -7.99
N ASP A 200 5.68 9.51 -9.10
CA ASP A 200 6.16 8.17 -9.47
C ASP A 200 7.55 7.84 -8.89
N GLY A 201 8.20 8.80 -8.24
CA GLY A 201 9.49 8.65 -7.58
C GLY A 201 10.70 8.91 -8.48
N GLU A 202 10.52 9.51 -9.64
CA GLU A 202 11.60 9.97 -10.52
C GLU A 202 12.20 11.27 -9.98
N ILE A 203 13.51 11.43 -10.10
CA ILE A 203 14.21 12.64 -9.64
C ILE A 203 13.77 13.84 -10.49
N VAL A 204 13.44 14.94 -9.81
CA VAL A 204 13.17 16.21 -10.50
C VAL A 204 14.51 16.84 -10.86
N GLU A 205 14.84 16.90 -12.15
CA GLU A 205 15.99 17.65 -12.65
C GLU A 205 15.68 19.14 -12.59
N GLU A 206 16.61 19.95 -12.02
CA GLU A 206 16.52 21.42 -11.96
C GLU A 206 16.78 22.06 -13.32
#